data_1a4b3ec78d2359225ced2b5d94192298
#
_entry.id   1a4b3ec78d2359225ced2b5d94192298
#
_cell.length_a   1.000
_cell.length_b   1.000
_cell.length_c   1.000
_cell.angle_alpha   90.00
_cell.angle_beta   90.00
_cell.angle_gamma   90.00
#
_symmetry.space_group_name_H-M   'P 1'
#
loop_
_entity.id
_entity.type
_entity.pdbx_description
1 polymer ?
#
loop_
_entity_poly.entity_id
_entity_poly.type
_entity_poly.pdbx_seq_one_letter_code
_entity_poly.pdbx_strand_id
1 'polypeptide(L)'
;LTLEQEKAVLKAFNDAGVDLIEKIKKSRNGYLPKRIYKDYAYDLHKVLVHLMHEYSQKAAENAIDGQVLHLLNILGEDGNATAKDFEKNVRAASLVFSRKAAEAVTKGEIYKDGKNLSKRVWSNAARAGNDVQQIVTQGLSSGMSAVDMAKMLEQYIDPKARKEWDFEQIAEKLGRTTARKYENLEYNALRLARTTISHSATAGVRQWGKVNPYARKVQWHSVHAPGRTCQACRDLDGEVFLIEDCPFDHPNGMCYQTIWYENSLEEIADELRGWIDGEPNDVLDAWYGDLNAGKIEKYSDLDFVKSY
;
A
#
# COMPACT_ATOMS: atom_id res chain seq x y z
N LEU A 1 1.94 -10.50 3.45
CA LEU A 1 1.50 -9.59 2.38
C LEU A 1 2.66 -8.72 1.85
N THR A 2 3.37 -7.98 2.70
CA THR A 2 4.47 -7.09 2.29
C THR A 2 5.59 -7.83 1.54
N LEU A 3 6.03 -8.98 2.05
CA LEU A 3 7.08 -9.78 1.41
C LEU A 3 6.65 -10.32 0.03
N GLU A 4 5.38 -10.70 -0.10
CA GLU A 4 4.81 -11.16 -1.38
C GLU A 4 4.78 -10.03 -2.39
N GLN A 5 4.36 -8.83 -1.97
CA GLN A 5 4.35 -7.66 -2.82
C GLN A 5 5.78 -7.27 -3.26
N GLU A 6 6.75 -7.30 -2.35
CA GLU A 6 8.15 -7.03 -2.70
C GLU A 6 8.66 -8.00 -3.77
N LYS A 7 8.39 -9.28 -3.62
CA LYS A 7 8.74 -10.30 -4.62
C LYS A 7 8.05 -10.05 -5.95
N ALA A 8 6.76 -9.68 -5.93
CA ALA A 8 6.00 -9.37 -7.13
C ALA A 8 6.55 -8.12 -7.86
N VAL A 9 6.91 -7.06 -7.11
CA VAL A 9 7.54 -5.85 -7.67
C VAL A 9 8.89 -6.19 -8.30
N LEU A 10 9.75 -6.93 -7.60
CA LEU A 10 11.06 -7.36 -8.15
C LEU A 10 10.89 -8.21 -9.40
N LYS A 11 9.92 -9.14 -9.39
CA LYS A 11 9.60 -9.95 -10.56
C LYS A 11 9.15 -9.10 -11.75
N ALA A 12 8.32 -8.08 -11.53
CA ALA A 12 7.87 -7.18 -12.59
C ALA A 12 9.05 -6.46 -13.28
N PHE A 13 10.03 -5.98 -12.51
CA PHE A 13 11.26 -5.40 -13.07
C PHE A 13 12.07 -6.41 -13.87
N ASN A 14 12.23 -7.62 -13.35
CA ASN A 14 12.96 -8.68 -14.02
C ASN A 14 12.29 -9.09 -15.35
N ASP A 15 10.99 -9.36 -15.33
CA ASP A 15 10.23 -9.81 -16.51
C ASP A 15 10.25 -8.73 -17.62
N ALA A 16 10.02 -7.47 -17.26
CA ALA A 16 10.12 -6.35 -18.19
C ALA A 16 11.53 -6.21 -18.79
N GLY A 17 12.55 -6.48 -17.98
CA GLY A 17 13.94 -6.48 -18.42
C GLY A 17 14.26 -7.60 -19.38
N VAL A 18 13.82 -8.82 -19.10
CA VAL A 18 14.01 -9.99 -19.98
C VAL A 18 13.36 -9.73 -21.34
N ASP A 19 12.11 -9.25 -21.36
CA ASP A 19 11.40 -8.91 -22.61
C ASP A 19 12.15 -7.85 -23.42
N LEU A 20 12.67 -6.82 -22.77
CA LEU A 20 13.48 -5.79 -23.41
C LEU A 20 14.75 -6.38 -24.07
N ILE A 21 15.48 -7.23 -23.34
CA ILE A 21 16.70 -7.88 -23.81
C ILE A 21 16.41 -8.75 -25.04
N GLU A 22 15.33 -9.51 -25.02
CA GLU A 22 14.93 -10.32 -26.18
C GLU A 22 14.59 -9.46 -27.40
N LYS A 23 13.89 -8.35 -27.23
CA LYS A 23 13.59 -7.39 -28.30
C LYS A 23 14.87 -6.83 -28.91
N ILE A 24 15.88 -6.54 -28.08
CA ILE A 24 17.19 -6.06 -28.53
C ILE A 24 17.94 -7.14 -29.29
N LYS A 25 18.01 -8.37 -28.77
CA LYS A 25 18.67 -9.51 -29.45
C LYS A 25 18.06 -9.85 -30.82
N LYS A 26 16.74 -9.67 -30.96
CA LYS A 26 16.00 -9.91 -32.23
C LYS A 26 16.16 -8.74 -33.23
N SER A 27 16.69 -7.60 -32.83
CA SER A 27 16.86 -6.46 -33.74
C SER A 27 17.97 -6.75 -34.76
N ARG A 28 17.64 -6.68 -36.06
CA ARG A 28 18.62 -6.82 -37.14
C ARG A 28 19.43 -5.52 -37.25
N ASN A 29 20.76 -5.65 -37.38
CA ASN A 29 21.70 -4.53 -37.59
C ASN A 29 21.82 -3.50 -36.46
N GLY A 30 21.51 -3.85 -35.20
CA GLY A 30 21.62 -2.92 -34.07
C GLY A 30 20.66 -1.74 -34.14
N TYR A 31 19.75 -1.70 -35.11
CA TYR A 31 18.73 -0.65 -35.20
C TYR A 31 17.61 -0.93 -34.21
N LEU A 32 17.67 -0.27 -33.05
CA LEU A 32 16.60 -0.32 -32.08
C LEU A 32 15.55 0.75 -32.38
N PRO A 33 14.27 0.41 -32.41
CA PRO A 33 13.23 1.41 -32.50
C PRO A 33 13.40 2.46 -31.39
N LYS A 34 13.40 3.76 -31.72
CA LYS A 34 13.51 4.86 -30.76
C LYS A 34 12.47 4.83 -29.62
N ARG A 35 11.51 3.92 -29.70
CA ARG A 35 10.41 3.76 -28.73
C ARG A 35 10.61 2.65 -27.73
N ILE A 36 11.57 1.75 -27.90
CA ILE A 36 11.71 0.53 -27.09
C ILE A 36 11.78 0.81 -25.57
N TYR A 37 12.47 1.87 -25.17
CA TYR A 37 12.58 2.27 -23.78
C TYR A 37 11.29 2.91 -23.23
N LYS A 38 10.50 3.56 -24.10
CA LYS A 38 9.19 4.10 -23.72
C LYS A 38 8.20 2.96 -23.52
N ASP A 39 8.21 1.98 -24.39
CA ASP A 39 7.36 0.80 -24.31
C ASP A 39 7.72 0.01 -23.04
N TYR A 40 9.01 -0.18 -22.75
CA TYR A 40 9.48 -0.77 -21.49
C TYR A 40 8.95 -0.03 -20.26
N ALA A 41 9.10 1.30 -20.22
CA ALA A 41 8.62 2.11 -19.08
C ALA A 41 7.09 2.03 -18.93
N TYR A 42 6.36 2.00 -20.03
CA TYR A 42 4.90 1.93 -20.05
C TYR A 42 4.39 0.58 -19.57
N ASP A 43 4.99 -0.51 -20.04
CA ASP A 43 4.62 -1.87 -19.63
C ASP A 43 4.93 -2.10 -18.17
N LEU A 44 6.11 -1.69 -17.69
CA LEU A 44 6.49 -1.73 -16.28
C LEU A 44 5.52 -0.91 -15.41
N HIS A 45 5.14 0.30 -15.87
CA HIS A 45 4.18 1.14 -15.16
C HIS A 45 2.83 0.43 -14.98
N LYS A 46 2.28 -0.17 -16.05
CA LYS A 46 1.00 -0.89 -15.98
C LYS A 46 1.03 -2.01 -14.94
N VAL A 47 2.06 -2.84 -14.98
CA VAL A 47 2.20 -3.97 -14.06
C VAL A 47 2.33 -3.49 -12.63
N LEU A 48 3.18 -2.49 -12.36
CA LEU A 48 3.37 -1.95 -11.02
C LEU A 48 2.11 -1.29 -10.45
N VAL A 49 1.36 -0.53 -11.28
CA VAL A 49 0.08 0.06 -10.85
C VAL A 49 -0.91 -1.04 -10.46
N HIS A 50 -1.06 -2.06 -11.30
CA HIS A 50 -1.95 -3.19 -11.03
C HIS A 50 -1.60 -3.89 -9.71
N LEU A 51 -0.34 -4.28 -9.55
CA LEU A 51 0.15 -4.93 -8.33
C LEU A 51 -0.12 -4.07 -7.08
N MET A 52 0.22 -2.78 -7.13
CA MET A 52 0.03 -1.90 -5.97
C MET A 52 -1.44 -1.67 -5.63
N HIS A 53 -2.34 -1.63 -6.61
CA HIS A 53 -3.79 -1.59 -6.36
C HIS A 53 -4.28 -2.85 -5.66
N GLU A 54 -3.91 -4.02 -6.19
CA GLU A 54 -4.29 -5.31 -5.62
C GLU A 54 -3.84 -5.45 -4.15
N TYR A 55 -2.56 -5.15 -3.89
CA TYR A 55 -2.03 -5.25 -2.53
C TYR A 55 -2.56 -4.16 -1.59
N SER A 56 -2.90 -2.98 -2.08
CA SER A 56 -3.58 -1.95 -1.30
C SER A 56 -4.95 -2.42 -0.82
N GLN A 57 -5.72 -3.04 -1.71
CA GLN A 57 -7.02 -3.57 -1.35
C GLN A 57 -6.90 -4.70 -0.33
N LYS A 58 -6.03 -5.68 -0.55
CA LYS A 58 -5.76 -6.76 0.41
C LYS A 58 -5.31 -6.23 1.78
N ALA A 59 -4.51 -5.17 1.81
CA ALA A 59 -4.06 -4.58 3.07
C ALA A 59 -5.20 -3.92 3.85
N ALA A 60 -6.08 -3.18 3.17
CA ALA A 60 -7.26 -2.57 3.79
C ALA A 60 -8.27 -3.64 4.24
N GLU A 61 -8.50 -4.69 3.44
CA GLU A 61 -9.35 -5.82 3.77
C GLU A 61 -8.85 -6.51 5.04
N ASN A 62 -7.59 -6.93 5.08
CA ASN A 62 -7.00 -7.60 6.25
C ASN A 62 -7.08 -6.74 7.53
N ALA A 63 -6.90 -5.43 7.40
CA ALA A 63 -6.98 -4.51 8.54
C ALA A 63 -8.40 -4.40 9.10
N ILE A 64 -9.41 -4.30 8.24
CA ILE A 64 -10.82 -4.24 8.66
C ILE A 64 -11.29 -5.60 9.15
N ASP A 65 -10.95 -6.69 8.47
CA ASP A 65 -11.29 -8.04 8.90
C ASP A 65 -10.74 -8.36 10.29
N GLY A 66 -9.53 -7.89 10.60
CA GLY A 66 -8.96 -8.01 11.95
C GLY A 66 -9.79 -7.30 13.01
N GLN A 67 -10.31 -6.11 12.71
CA GLN A 67 -11.18 -5.36 13.62
C GLN A 67 -12.57 -6.01 13.76
N VAL A 68 -13.14 -6.49 12.66
CA VAL A 68 -14.43 -7.22 12.66
C VAL A 68 -14.31 -8.51 13.44
N LEU A 69 -13.26 -9.31 13.20
CA LEU A 69 -13.02 -10.53 13.96
C LEU A 69 -12.86 -10.28 15.45
N HIS A 70 -12.17 -9.18 15.81
CA HIS A 70 -12.04 -8.79 17.22
C HIS A 70 -13.40 -8.49 17.84
N LEU A 71 -14.27 -7.71 17.17
CA LEU A 71 -15.61 -7.43 17.61
C LEU A 71 -16.45 -8.71 17.76
N LEU A 72 -16.40 -9.60 16.77
CA LEU A 72 -17.17 -10.86 16.80
C LEU A 72 -16.67 -11.81 17.91
N ASN A 73 -15.36 -11.86 18.16
CA ASN A 73 -14.79 -12.67 19.23
C ASN A 73 -15.22 -12.18 20.62
N ILE A 74 -15.40 -10.87 20.81
CA ILE A 74 -15.93 -10.30 22.06
C ILE A 74 -17.38 -10.74 22.29
N LEU A 75 -18.19 -10.82 21.22
CA LEU A 75 -19.58 -11.28 21.30
C LEU A 75 -19.72 -12.75 21.71
N GLY A 76 -18.69 -13.57 21.44
CA GLY A 76 -18.72 -15.01 21.70
C GLY A 76 -19.50 -15.81 20.64
N GLU A 77 -19.53 -17.15 20.83
CA GLU A 77 -20.21 -18.07 19.90
C GLU A 77 -21.71 -18.23 20.22
N ASP A 78 -22.43 -17.17 20.50
CA ASP A 78 -23.87 -17.26 20.73
C ASP A 78 -24.59 -17.50 19.39
N GLY A 79 -25.00 -18.75 19.21
CA GLY A 79 -25.48 -19.28 17.93
C GLY A 79 -26.92 -18.92 17.57
N ASN A 80 -27.51 -17.80 18.08
CA ASN A 80 -28.87 -17.41 17.68
C ASN A 80 -28.87 -16.84 16.23
N ALA A 81 -30.06 -16.81 15.62
CA ALA A 81 -30.22 -16.37 14.22
C ALA A 81 -29.82 -14.91 14.03
N THR A 82 -30.08 -14.05 15.00
CA THR A 82 -29.80 -12.61 14.99
C THR A 82 -28.28 -12.36 14.99
N ALA A 83 -27.52 -13.10 15.80
CA ALA A 83 -26.06 -13.01 15.83
C ALA A 83 -25.44 -13.41 14.49
N LYS A 84 -25.95 -14.44 13.82
CA LYS A 84 -25.49 -14.88 12.50
C LYS A 84 -25.78 -13.85 11.40
N ASP A 85 -26.95 -13.24 11.43
CA ASP A 85 -27.30 -12.18 10.49
C ASP A 85 -26.47 -10.92 10.75
N PHE A 86 -26.20 -10.59 11.99
CA PHE A 86 -25.30 -9.51 12.38
C PHE A 86 -23.89 -9.75 11.82
N GLU A 87 -23.28 -10.91 12.09
CA GLU A 87 -21.98 -11.29 11.55
C GLU A 87 -21.92 -11.16 10.03
N LYS A 88 -22.90 -11.73 9.33
CA LYS A 88 -22.98 -11.68 7.86
C LYS A 88 -23.01 -10.25 7.33
N ASN A 89 -23.80 -9.38 7.94
CA ASN A 89 -23.99 -8.01 7.49
C ASN A 89 -22.78 -7.14 7.79
N VAL A 90 -22.16 -7.31 8.96
CA VAL A 90 -20.91 -6.63 9.32
C VAL A 90 -19.78 -7.03 8.37
N ARG A 91 -19.63 -8.31 8.04
CA ARG A 91 -18.65 -8.79 7.05
C ARG A 91 -18.91 -8.25 5.63
N ALA A 92 -20.18 -8.18 5.21
CA ALA A 92 -20.51 -7.60 3.92
C ALA A 92 -20.16 -6.10 3.85
N ALA A 93 -20.45 -5.36 4.91
CA ALA A 93 -20.11 -3.95 5.02
C ALA A 93 -18.58 -3.73 5.05
N SER A 94 -17.82 -4.60 5.70
CA SER A 94 -16.35 -4.51 5.79
C SER A 94 -15.69 -4.49 4.41
N LEU A 95 -16.20 -5.25 3.44
CA LEU A 95 -15.71 -5.25 2.07
C LEU A 95 -15.94 -3.91 1.35
N VAL A 96 -17.02 -3.21 1.63
CA VAL A 96 -17.29 -1.89 1.07
C VAL A 96 -16.32 -0.87 1.66
N PHE A 97 -16.09 -0.91 2.96
CA PHE A 97 -15.19 0.02 3.65
C PHE A 97 -13.73 -0.20 3.28
N SER A 98 -13.30 -1.45 3.09
CA SER A 98 -11.95 -1.77 2.64
C SER A 98 -11.66 -1.21 1.24
N ARG A 99 -12.64 -1.29 0.33
CA ARG A 99 -12.52 -0.68 -1.01
C ARG A 99 -12.40 0.84 -0.91
N LYS A 100 -13.26 1.51 -0.13
CA LYS A 100 -13.17 2.97 0.08
C LYS A 100 -11.80 3.38 0.65
N ALA A 101 -11.29 2.65 1.63
CA ALA A 101 -9.98 2.89 2.22
C ALA A 101 -8.83 2.73 1.20
N ALA A 102 -8.81 1.64 0.43
CA ALA A 102 -7.83 1.41 -0.61
C ALA A 102 -7.91 2.47 -1.73
N GLU A 103 -9.12 2.87 -2.12
CA GLU A 103 -9.35 3.93 -3.11
C GLU A 103 -8.81 5.28 -2.64
N ALA A 104 -9.03 5.68 -1.39
CA ALA A 104 -8.51 6.92 -0.83
C ALA A 104 -6.98 7.00 -0.93
N VAL A 105 -6.28 5.88 -0.69
CA VAL A 105 -4.82 5.79 -0.83
C VAL A 105 -4.41 5.84 -2.31
N THR A 106 -5.04 5.04 -3.17
CA THR A 106 -4.64 4.91 -4.57
C THR A 106 -5.01 6.14 -5.41
N LYS A 107 -6.11 6.81 -5.08
CA LYS A 107 -6.49 8.12 -5.66
C LYS A 107 -5.63 9.26 -5.11
N GLY A 108 -4.95 9.05 -3.99
CA GLY A 108 -4.06 10.04 -3.38
C GLY A 108 -4.77 11.05 -2.49
N GLU A 109 -6.01 10.77 -2.09
CA GLU A 109 -6.84 11.67 -1.26
C GLU A 109 -6.22 11.92 0.13
N ILE A 110 -5.48 10.93 0.64
CA ILE A 110 -4.76 11.04 1.92
C ILE A 110 -3.47 11.86 1.84
N TYR A 111 -3.05 12.28 0.64
CA TYR A 111 -1.77 12.96 0.43
C TYR A 111 -1.96 14.43 0.06
N LYS A 112 -1.20 15.31 0.73
CA LYS A 112 -1.25 16.76 0.50
C LYS A 112 -0.74 17.20 -0.88
N ASP A 113 0.02 16.35 -1.60
CA ASP A 113 0.62 16.69 -2.89
C ASP A 113 -0.28 16.39 -4.10
N GLY A 114 -1.49 15.88 -3.89
CA GLY A 114 -2.48 15.60 -4.92
C GLY A 114 -2.07 14.55 -5.97
N LYS A 115 -1.02 13.76 -5.69
CA LYS A 115 -0.56 12.73 -6.61
C LYS A 115 -1.21 11.40 -6.29
N ASN A 116 -1.91 10.84 -7.26
CA ASN A 116 -2.42 9.48 -7.20
C ASN A 116 -1.29 8.43 -7.37
N LEU A 117 -1.61 7.18 -7.09
CA LEU A 117 -0.68 6.06 -7.19
C LEU A 117 -0.07 5.94 -8.60
N SER A 118 -0.85 6.07 -9.65
CA SER A 118 -0.38 5.97 -11.03
C SER A 118 0.73 6.99 -11.34
N LYS A 119 0.57 8.26 -10.92
CA LYS A 119 1.61 9.29 -11.08
C LYS A 119 2.89 8.97 -10.29
N ARG A 120 2.75 8.38 -9.09
CA ARG A 120 3.89 7.97 -8.26
C ARG A 120 4.66 6.81 -8.88
N VAL A 121 3.93 5.82 -9.39
CA VAL A 121 4.51 4.66 -10.09
C VAL A 121 5.18 5.09 -11.39
N TRP A 122 4.55 6.00 -12.16
CA TRP A 122 5.12 6.52 -13.40
C TRP A 122 6.51 7.14 -13.19
N SER A 123 6.71 7.87 -12.10
CA SER A 123 8.01 8.47 -11.79
C SER A 123 9.12 7.42 -11.65
N ASN A 124 8.81 6.23 -11.15
CA ASN A 124 9.76 5.12 -11.01
C ASN A 124 10.00 4.39 -12.35
N ALA A 125 8.93 4.07 -13.08
CA ALA A 125 9.00 3.40 -14.37
C ALA A 125 9.71 4.25 -15.44
N ALA A 126 9.41 5.56 -15.50
CA ALA A 126 10.07 6.50 -16.40
C ALA A 126 11.57 6.63 -16.10
N ARG A 127 11.96 6.56 -14.82
CA ARG A 127 13.39 6.58 -14.43
C ARG A 127 14.11 5.34 -14.95
N ALA A 128 13.54 4.16 -14.78
CA ALA A 128 14.07 2.92 -15.32
C ALA A 128 14.19 2.98 -16.85
N GLY A 129 13.16 3.47 -17.54
CA GLY A 129 13.18 3.68 -18.99
C GLY A 129 14.28 4.64 -19.45
N ASN A 130 14.51 5.74 -18.72
CA ASN A 130 15.58 6.70 -19.02
C ASN A 130 16.98 6.07 -18.84
N ASP A 131 17.17 5.25 -17.81
CA ASP A 131 18.45 4.55 -17.60
C ASP A 131 18.73 3.56 -18.75
N VAL A 132 17.70 2.78 -19.14
CA VAL A 132 17.79 1.89 -20.31
C VAL A 132 18.11 2.67 -21.59
N GLN A 133 17.41 3.81 -21.80
CA GLN A 133 17.70 4.68 -22.96
C GLN A 133 19.15 5.13 -23.00
N GLN A 134 19.72 5.52 -21.88
CA GLN A 134 21.12 5.96 -21.83
C GLN A 134 22.10 4.83 -22.14
N ILE A 135 21.86 3.63 -21.57
CA ILE A 135 22.68 2.43 -21.87
C ILE A 135 22.64 2.11 -23.36
N VAL A 136 21.47 2.08 -23.95
CA VAL A 136 21.29 1.79 -25.39
C VAL A 136 21.95 2.88 -26.26
N THR A 137 21.73 4.18 -25.91
CA THR A 137 22.32 5.29 -26.69
C THR A 137 23.84 5.25 -26.62
N GLN A 138 24.42 4.99 -25.45
CA GLN A 138 25.87 4.86 -25.29
C GLN A 138 26.42 3.66 -26.06
N GLY A 139 25.74 2.52 -26.01
CA GLY A 139 26.12 1.34 -26.77
C GLY A 139 26.15 1.61 -28.28
N LEU A 140 25.11 2.26 -28.81
CA LEU A 140 25.05 2.65 -30.22
C LEU A 140 26.15 3.64 -30.59
N SER A 141 26.39 4.67 -29.76
CA SER A 141 27.44 5.67 -30.01
C SER A 141 28.83 5.08 -29.98
N SER A 142 29.06 4.03 -29.22
CA SER A 142 30.34 3.32 -29.09
C SER A 142 30.48 2.18 -30.12
N GLY A 143 29.54 2.00 -31.02
CA GLY A 143 29.55 0.92 -32.02
C GLY A 143 29.38 -0.49 -31.44
N MET A 144 28.80 -0.61 -30.26
CA MET A 144 28.54 -1.92 -29.64
C MET A 144 27.61 -2.78 -30.50
N SER A 145 27.87 -4.09 -30.51
CA SER A 145 26.92 -5.04 -31.10
C SER A 145 25.65 -5.15 -30.26
N ALA A 146 24.54 -5.57 -30.87
CA ALA A 146 23.29 -5.85 -30.16
C ALA A 146 23.47 -6.88 -29.03
N VAL A 147 24.39 -7.84 -29.21
CA VAL A 147 24.73 -8.86 -28.22
C VAL A 147 25.43 -8.24 -27.00
N ASP A 148 26.38 -7.34 -27.22
CA ASP A 148 27.10 -6.68 -26.12
C ASP A 148 26.21 -5.68 -25.36
N MET A 149 25.34 -4.94 -26.06
CA MET A 149 24.29 -4.14 -25.42
C MET A 149 23.35 -4.99 -24.58
N ALA A 150 22.93 -6.15 -25.10
CA ALA A 150 22.08 -7.07 -24.34
C ALA A 150 22.76 -7.56 -23.06
N LYS A 151 24.05 -7.93 -23.11
CA LYS A 151 24.84 -8.31 -21.92
C LYS A 151 24.95 -7.17 -20.92
N MET A 152 25.16 -5.95 -21.38
CA MET A 152 25.24 -4.76 -20.53
C MET A 152 23.88 -4.51 -19.83
N LEU A 153 22.77 -4.70 -20.53
CA LEU A 153 21.43 -4.59 -19.94
C LEU A 153 21.11 -5.76 -18.99
N GLU A 154 21.57 -6.99 -19.27
CA GLU A 154 21.46 -8.11 -18.34
C GLU A 154 22.10 -7.79 -17.01
N GLN A 155 23.32 -7.24 -17.04
CA GLN A 155 23.99 -6.78 -15.82
C GLN A 155 23.25 -5.63 -15.12
N TYR A 156 22.68 -4.68 -15.86
CA TYR A 156 21.91 -3.59 -15.29
C TYR A 156 20.60 -4.05 -14.62
N ILE A 157 19.95 -5.05 -15.18
CA ILE A 157 18.67 -5.58 -14.70
C ILE A 157 18.86 -6.52 -13.51
N ASP A 158 19.91 -7.33 -13.47
CA ASP A 158 20.22 -8.19 -12.35
C ASP A 158 20.73 -7.39 -11.12
N PRO A 159 19.97 -7.38 -10.00
CA PRO A 159 20.39 -6.66 -8.79
C PRO A 159 21.72 -7.17 -8.21
N LYS A 160 22.08 -8.44 -8.40
CA LYS A 160 23.33 -9.03 -7.91
C LYS A 160 24.50 -8.55 -8.75
N ALA A 161 24.39 -8.64 -10.05
CA ALA A 161 25.42 -8.16 -10.97
C ALA A 161 25.67 -6.66 -10.80
N ARG A 162 24.63 -5.86 -10.56
CA ARG A 162 24.75 -4.42 -10.31
C ARG A 162 25.58 -4.05 -9.07
N LYS A 163 25.64 -4.89 -8.04
CA LYS A 163 26.49 -4.63 -6.85
C LYS A 163 27.97 -4.69 -7.16
N GLU A 164 28.34 -5.45 -8.18
CA GLU A 164 29.73 -5.63 -8.62
C GLU A 164 30.14 -4.60 -9.66
N TRP A 165 29.24 -3.71 -10.08
CA TRP A 165 29.55 -2.68 -11.06
C TRP A 165 30.39 -1.56 -10.46
N ASP A 166 31.39 -1.15 -11.22
CA ASP A 166 32.10 0.12 -10.99
C ASP A 166 31.19 1.28 -11.46
N PHE A 167 30.48 1.86 -10.50
CA PHE A 167 29.52 2.92 -10.77
C PHE A 167 30.16 4.21 -11.28
N GLU A 168 31.44 4.47 -10.95
CA GLU A 168 32.15 5.64 -11.44
C GLU A 168 32.46 5.49 -12.92
N GLN A 169 33.03 4.36 -13.34
CA GLN A 169 33.29 4.09 -14.74
C GLN A 169 31.99 4.05 -15.58
N ILE A 170 30.93 3.50 -15.02
CA ILE A 170 29.62 3.44 -15.73
C ILE A 170 29.01 4.84 -15.84
N ALA A 171 29.07 5.65 -14.79
CA ALA A 171 28.60 7.03 -14.83
C ALA A 171 29.35 7.85 -15.88
N GLU A 172 30.68 7.71 -15.96
CA GLU A 172 31.52 8.33 -16.97
C GLU A 172 31.14 7.87 -18.39
N LYS A 173 31.02 6.54 -18.61
CA LYS A 173 30.59 5.98 -19.90
C LYS A 173 29.21 6.44 -20.33
N LEU A 174 28.30 6.70 -19.37
CA LEU A 174 26.97 7.22 -19.62
C LEU A 174 26.90 8.76 -19.68
N GLY A 175 28.05 9.44 -19.66
CA GLY A 175 28.12 10.89 -19.71
C GLY A 175 27.53 11.60 -18.48
N ARG A 176 27.58 10.97 -17.31
CA ARG A 176 27.07 11.52 -16.05
C ARG A 176 28.22 12.05 -15.20
N THR A 177 28.03 13.21 -14.62
CA THR A 177 29.02 13.85 -13.74
C THR A 177 29.11 13.25 -12.34
N THR A 178 28.08 12.53 -11.93
CA THR A 178 28.00 11.84 -10.62
C THR A 178 27.48 10.43 -10.78
N ALA A 179 28.13 9.48 -10.11
CA ALA A 179 27.68 8.09 -10.06
C ALA A 179 26.29 8.02 -9.41
N ARG A 180 25.36 7.38 -10.09
CA ARG A 180 24.05 7.07 -9.55
C ARG A 180 24.10 5.66 -8.95
N LYS A 181 23.47 5.46 -7.78
CA LYS A 181 23.39 4.14 -7.16
C LYS A 181 22.40 3.26 -7.93
N TYR A 182 22.86 2.56 -8.95
CA TYR A 182 22.04 1.64 -9.77
C TYR A 182 21.53 0.45 -8.97
N GLU A 183 22.26 0.05 -7.94
CA GLU A 183 21.82 -0.99 -6.99
C GLU A 183 20.47 -0.73 -6.33
N ASN A 184 20.04 0.54 -6.33
CA ASN A 184 18.77 0.98 -5.77
C ASN A 184 17.69 1.23 -6.83
N LEU A 185 17.81 0.63 -8.03
CA LEU A 185 16.83 0.84 -9.11
C LEU A 185 15.39 0.54 -8.66
N GLU A 186 15.18 -0.59 -8.01
CA GLU A 186 13.87 -1.02 -7.52
C GLU A 186 13.53 -0.41 -6.16
N TYR A 187 14.48 0.18 -5.45
CA TYR A 187 14.29 0.67 -4.08
C TYR A 187 13.13 1.65 -3.95
N ASN A 188 13.00 2.59 -4.88
CA ASN A 188 11.91 3.56 -4.83
C ASN A 188 10.55 2.90 -5.09
N ALA A 189 10.49 1.89 -5.97
CA ALA A 189 9.27 1.13 -6.20
C ALA A 189 8.91 0.26 -4.98
N LEU A 190 9.88 -0.40 -4.36
CA LEU A 190 9.71 -1.15 -3.12
C LEU A 190 9.28 -0.24 -1.96
N ARG A 191 9.92 0.94 -1.84
CA ARG A 191 9.53 1.94 -0.84
C ARG A 191 8.09 2.41 -1.04
N LEU A 192 7.70 2.68 -2.28
CA LEU A 192 6.32 3.07 -2.61
C LEU A 192 5.34 1.93 -2.30
N ALA A 193 5.68 0.69 -2.65
CA ALA A 193 4.87 -0.48 -2.38
C ALA A 193 4.63 -0.68 -0.88
N ARG A 194 5.68 -0.65 -0.05
CA ARG A 194 5.56 -0.76 1.41
C ARG A 194 4.72 0.35 2.01
N THR A 195 4.96 1.60 1.57
CA THR A 195 4.18 2.76 2.02
C THR A 195 2.70 2.60 1.66
N THR A 196 2.40 2.13 0.46
CA THR A 196 1.03 1.93 -0.01
C THR A 196 0.30 0.87 0.82
N ILE A 197 0.95 -0.24 1.16
CA ILE A 197 0.39 -1.27 2.06
C ILE A 197 0.12 -0.69 3.45
N SER A 198 1.12 -0.07 4.08
CA SER A 198 1.00 0.49 5.43
C SER A 198 -0.13 1.53 5.50
N HIS A 199 -0.16 2.44 4.54
CA HIS A 199 -1.21 3.47 4.48
C HIS A 199 -2.59 2.88 4.18
N SER A 200 -2.70 1.83 3.36
CA SER A 200 -3.99 1.18 3.09
C SER A 200 -4.52 0.43 4.31
N ALA A 201 -3.66 -0.24 5.06
CA ALA A 201 -4.05 -0.85 6.33
C ALA A 201 -4.52 0.20 7.35
N THR A 202 -3.75 1.27 7.52
CA THR A 202 -4.12 2.41 8.40
C THR A 202 -5.43 3.06 7.95
N ALA A 203 -5.62 3.29 6.66
CA ALA A 203 -6.87 3.82 6.12
C ALA A 203 -8.05 2.87 6.38
N GLY A 204 -7.82 1.55 6.32
CA GLY A 204 -8.81 0.53 6.68
C GLY A 204 -9.25 0.65 8.13
N VAL A 205 -8.30 0.68 9.08
CA VAL A 205 -8.59 0.86 10.51
C VAL A 205 -9.40 2.14 10.75
N ARG A 206 -8.98 3.25 10.15
CA ARG A 206 -9.68 4.54 10.29
C ARG A 206 -11.08 4.52 9.68
N GLN A 207 -11.22 3.91 8.51
CA GLN A 207 -12.53 3.79 7.86
C GLN A 207 -13.49 2.97 8.69
N TRP A 208 -13.01 1.86 9.29
CA TRP A 208 -13.81 1.08 10.23
C TRP A 208 -14.14 1.89 11.49
N GLY A 209 -13.16 2.60 12.06
CA GLY A 209 -13.39 3.44 13.24
C GLY A 209 -14.45 4.53 13.02
N LYS A 210 -14.52 5.11 11.81
CA LYS A 210 -15.54 6.12 11.48
C LYS A 210 -16.97 5.56 11.43
N VAL A 211 -17.12 4.28 11.13
CA VAL A 211 -18.42 3.63 11.01
C VAL A 211 -18.77 2.75 12.22
N ASN A 212 -17.85 2.59 13.14
CA ASN A 212 -18.06 1.84 14.39
C ASN A 212 -18.64 2.78 15.46
N PRO A 213 -19.79 2.47 16.08
CA PRO A 213 -20.45 3.35 17.05
C PRO A 213 -19.66 3.56 18.32
N TYR A 214 -18.73 2.67 18.65
CA TYR A 214 -17.89 2.73 19.86
C TYR A 214 -16.52 3.36 19.61
N ALA A 215 -16.15 3.69 18.38
CA ALA A 215 -14.82 4.13 18.02
C ALA A 215 -14.75 5.61 17.66
N ARG A 216 -13.94 6.38 18.37
CA ARG A 216 -13.65 7.80 18.09
C ARG A 216 -12.17 8.05 17.92
N LYS A 217 -11.37 7.20 18.51
CA LYS A 217 -9.95 7.38 18.70
C LYS A 217 -9.18 6.19 18.16
N VAL A 218 -7.95 6.44 17.82
CA VAL A 218 -6.96 5.42 17.47
C VAL A 218 -5.72 5.61 18.34
N GLN A 219 -5.08 4.50 18.66
CA GLN A 219 -3.79 4.48 19.32
C GLN A 219 -2.68 4.20 18.31
N TRP A 220 -1.61 4.97 18.39
CA TRP A 220 -0.40 4.75 17.59
C TRP A 220 0.49 3.68 18.21
N HIS A 221 1.00 2.77 17.36
CA HIS A 221 1.94 1.74 17.75
C HIS A 221 3.21 1.80 16.90
N SER A 222 4.33 1.94 17.56
CA SER A 222 5.64 1.93 16.94
C SER A 222 6.23 0.53 16.95
N VAL A 223 6.80 0.08 15.82
CA VAL A 223 7.34 -1.28 15.71
C VAL A 223 8.68 -1.47 16.44
N HIS A 224 9.34 -0.36 16.83
CA HIS A 224 10.64 -0.37 17.52
C HIS A 224 11.75 -1.18 16.79
N ALA A 225 11.66 -1.29 15.45
CA ALA A 225 12.66 -2.00 14.68
C ALA A 225 14.02 -1.29 14.72
N PRO A 226 15.11 -1.97 15.13
CA PRO A 226 16.43 -1.36 15.22
C PRO A 226 16.88 -0.77 13.89
N GLY A 227 17.33 0.49 13.90
CA GLY A 227 17.81 1.22 12.71
C GLY A 227 16.74 1.57 11.68
N ARG A 228 15.45 1.25 11.91
CA ARG A 228 14.34 1.52 10.98
C ARG A 228 13.28 2.44 11.56
N THR A 229 12.98 2.33 12.85
CA THR A 229 12.01 3.21 13.51
C THR A 229 12.67 4.52 13.89
N CYS A 230 12.20 5.63 13.33
CA CYS A 230 12.73 6.96 13.62
C CYS A 230 12.27 7.46 15.01
N GLN A 231 12.93 8.52 15.53
CA GLN A 231 12.60 9.08 16.84
C GLN A 231 11.16 9.59 16.90
N ALA A 232 10.70 10.32 15.88
CA ALA A 232 9.34 10.84 15.82
C ALA A 232 8.27 9.75 15.97
N CYS A 233 8.47 8.57 15.33
CA CYS A 233 7.56 7.43 15.49
C CYS A 233 7.59 6.85 16.91
N ARG A 234 8.77 6.83 17.56
CA ARG A 234 8.91 6.35 18.94
C ARG A 234 8.23 7.28 19.93
N ASP A 235 8.30 8.58 19.67
CA ASP A 235 7.68 9.60 20.53
C ASP A 235 6.15 9.54 20.47
N LEU A 236 5.59 8.99 19.37
CA LEU A 236 4.15 8.78 19.22
C LEU A 236 3.66 7.44 19.79
N ASP A 237 4.56 6.54 20.18
CA ASP A 237 4.18 5.20 20.63
C ASP A 237 3.29 5.23 21.87
N GLY A 238 2.11 4.63 21.78
CA GLY A 238 1.10 4.62 22.83
C GLY A 238 0.19 5.86 22.85
N GLU A 239 0.50 6.92 22.11
CA GLU A 239 -0.32 8.12 22.03
C GLU A 239 -1.68 7.83 21.37
N VAL A 240 -2.73 8.46 21.91
CA VAL A 240 -4.12 8.30 21.47
C VAL A 240 -4.61 9.59 20.81
N PHE A 241 -5.16 9.46 19.62
CA PHE A 241 -5.63 10.55 18.77
C PHE A 241 -7.08 10.39 18.39
N LEU A 242 -7.77 11.48 18.09
CA LEU A 242 -8.97 11.40 17.28
C LEU A 242 -8.62 10.78 15.91
N ILE A 243 -9.54 10.02 15.32
CA ILE A 243 -9.28 9.28 14.07
C ILE A 243 -8.80 10.21 12.95
N GLU A 244 -9.35 11.40 12.84
CA GLU A 244 -8.99 12.42 11.85
C GLU A 244 -7.64 13.09 12.10
N ASP A 245 -7.25 13.23 13.36
CA ASP A 245 -6.05 14.00 13.75
C ASP A 245 -4.78 13.16 13.79
N CYS A 246 -4.91 11.84 13.89
CA CYS A 246 -3.77 10.96 13.93
C CYS A 246 -2.97 11.04 12.61
N PRO A 247 -1.66 11.23 12.62
CA PRO A 247 -0.86 11.26 11.39
C PRO A 247 -0.83 9.90 10.69
N PHE A 248 -0.58 9.88 9.38
CA PHE A 248 -0.13 8.67 8.70
C PHE A 248 1.37 8.47 8.96
N ASP A 249 1.81 7.22 8.92
CA ASP A 249 3.23 6.90 9.02
C ASP A 249 4.03 7.55 7.87
N HIS A 250 5.33 7.74 8.08
CA HIS A 250 6.19 8.27 7.03
C HIS A 250 6.48 7.22 5.92
N PRO A 251 6.90 7.64 4.73
CA PRO A 251 7.23 6.71 3.66
C PRO A 251 8.24 5.63 4.10
N ASN A 252 7.92 4.36 3.81
CA ASN A 252 8.66 3.17 4.23
C ASN A 252 8.61 2.89 5.74
N GLY A 253 7.68 3.52 6.45
CA GLY A 253 7.39 3.25 7.85
C GLY A 253 6.70 1.89 8.04
N MET A 254 6.66 1.44 9.28
CA MET A 254 6.08 0.15 9.68
C MET A 254 5.15 0.31 10.89
N CYS A 255 4.93 1.54 11.36
CA CYS A 255 4.04 1.83 12.47
C CYS A 255 2.59 1.60 12.04
N TYR A 256 1.75 1.30 13.00
CA TYR A 256 0.35 0.98 12.74
C TYR A 256 -0.55 1.63 13.79
N GLN A 257 -1.85 1.59 13.55
CA GLN A 257 -2.87 2.12 14.43
C GLN A 257 -3.87 1.03 14.79
N THR A 258 -4.40 1.10 15.99
CA THR A 258 -5.53 0.28 16.43
C THR A 258 -6.64 1.19 16.91
N ILE A 259 -7.89 0.72 16.87
CA ILE A 259 -9.00 1.44 17.46
C ILE A 259 -8.77 1.53 18.98
N TRP A 260 -8.99 2.70 19.52
CA TRP A 260 -9.04 2.95 20.97
C TRP A 260 -10.49 3.09 21.39
N TYR A 261 -10.93 2.23 22.28
CA TYR A 261 -12.25 2.27 22.88
C TYR A 261 -12.19 2.98 24.25
N GLU A 262 -13.14 3.86 24.53
CA GLU A 262 -13.25 4.52 25.83
C GLU A 262 -13.88 3.59 26.87
N ASN A 263 -14.83 2.76 26.43
CA ASN A 263 -15.46 1.72 27.23
C ASN A 263 -14.58 0.46 27.22
N SER A 264 -14.67 -0.33 28.27
CA SER A 264 -14.05 -1.65 28.26
C SER A 264 -14.67 -2.55 27.19
N LEU A 265 -13.92 -3.52 26.69
CA LEU A 265 -14.43 -4.48 25.71
C LEU A 265 -15.56 -5.32 26.30
N GLU A 266 -15.57 -5.55 27.63
CA GLU A 266 -16.63 -6.27 28.33
C GLU A 266 -17.93 -5.46 28.32
N GLU A 267 -17.89 -4.17 28.63
CA GLU A 267 -19.08 -3.30 28.56
C GLU A 267 -19.66 -3.23 27.15
N ILE A 268 -18.81 -3.08 26.14
CA ILE A 268 -19.24 -3.10 24.73
C ILE A 268 -19.89 -4.45 24.36
N ALA A 269 -19.28 -5.54 24.81
CA ALA A 269 -19.80 -6.88 24.55
C ALA A 269 -21.16 -7.11 25.21
N ASP A 270 -21.33 -6.70 26.46
CA ASP A 270 -22.57 -6.85 27.20
C ASP A 270 -23.71 -6.02 26.58
N GLU A 271 -23.43 -4.78 26.18
CA GLU A 271 -24.38 -3.95 25.46
C GLU A 271 -24.80 -4.55 24.10
N LEU A 272 -23.85 -5.03 23.32
CA LEU A 272 -24.13 -5.67 22.04
C LEU A 272 -24.90 -6.99 22.19
N ARG A 273 -24.58 -7.81 23.20
CA ARG A 273 -25.32 -9.05 23.48
C ARG A 273 -26.75 -8.74 23.90
N GLY A 274 -26.95 -7.82 24.85
CA GLY A 274 -28.29 -7.38 25.27
C GLY A 274 -29.12 -6.92 24.08
N TRP A 275 -28.53 -6.12 23.18
CA TRP A 275 -29.20 -5.67 21.96
C TRP A 275 -29.51 -6.82 21.00
N ILE A 276 -28.60 -7.77 20.76
CA ILE A 276 -28.80 -8.97 19.93
C ILE A 276 -29.92 -9.83 20.52
N ASP A 277 -30.06 -9.90 21.85
CA ASP A 277 -31.09 -10.64 22.57
C ASP A 277 -32.44 -9.89 22.67
N GLY A 278 -32.52 -8.69 22.11
CA GLY A 278 -33.72 -7.90 21.95
C GLY A 278 -33.92 -6.78 22.96
N GLU A 279 -32.90 -6.40 23.72
CA GLU A 279 -32.97 -5.20 24.52
C GLU A 279 -32.99 -3.95 23.62
N PRO A 280 -33.88 -2.97 23.90
CA PRO A 280 -34.01 -1.79 23.06
C PRO A 280 -32.73 -0.95 23.13
N ASN A 281 -32.15 -0.59 21.97
CA ASN A 281 -31.07 0.34 21.86
C ASN A 281 -31.19 1.13 20.54
N ASP A 282 -31.81 2.29 20.61
CA ASP A 282 -32.12 3.13 19.45
C ASP A 282 -30.89 3.46 18.60
N VAL A 283 -29.72 3.48 19.21
CA VAL A 283 -28.47 3.80 18.55
C VAL A 283 -27.95 2.63 17.73
N LEU A 284 -27.92 1.45 18.34
CA LEU A 284 -27.54 0.23 17.64
C LEU A 284 -28.53 -0.11 16.55
N ASP A 285 -29.83 0.14 16.75
CA ASP A 285 -30.86 -0.02 15.73
C ASP A 285 -30.61 0.91 14.54
N ALA A 286 -30.37 2.20 14.79
CA ALA A 286 -30.06 3.17 13.75
C ALA A 286 -28.76 2.83 13.03
N TRP A 287 -27.70 2.53 13.78
CA TRP A 287 -26.41 2.13 13.21
C TRP A 287 -26.51 0.89 12.32
N TYR A 288 -27.16 -0.14 12.83
CA TYR A 288 -27.31 -1.40 12.09
C TYR A 288 -28.21 -1.26 10.85
N GLY A 289 -29.26 -0.44 10.98
CA GLY A 289 -30.11 -0.08 9.84
C GLY A 289 -29.34 0.64 8.74
N ASP A 290 -28.50 1.59 9.08
CA ASP A 290 -27.67 2.32 8.13
C ASP A 290 -26.54 1.46 7.56
N LEU A 291 -25.95 0.57 8.38
CA LEU A 291 -24.95 -0.42 7.93
C LEU A 291 -25.55 -1.30 6.83
N ASN A 292 -26.73 -1.85 7.05
CA ASN A 292 -27.41 -2.71 6.09
C ASN A 292 -27.87 -1.98 4.83
N ALA A 293 -28.21 -0.70 4.96
CA ALA A 293 -28.57 0.15 3.83
C ALA A 293 -27.35 0.68 3.03
N GLY A 294 -26.12 0.41 3.48
CA GLY A 294 -24.89 0.94 2.86
C GLY A 294 -24.78 2.46 2.94
N LYS A 295 -25.49 3.10 3.88
CA LYS A 295 -25.58 4.56 3.99
C LYS A 295 -24.56 5.16 4.94
N ILE A 296 -23.81 4.35 5.67
CA ILE A 296 -22.83 4.86 6.66
C ILE A 296 -21.65 5.50 5.94
N GLU A 297 -21.54 6.81 6.02
CA GLU A 297 -20.36 7.56 5.64
C GLU A 297 -19.49 7.93 6.85
N LYS A 298 -20.12 8.32 7.95
CA LYS A 298 -19.44 8.74 9.18
C LYS A 298 -20.42 8.66 10.36
N TYR A 299 -20.19 7.74 11.29
CA TYR A 299 -21.07 7.57 12.46
C TYR A 299 -20.65 8.42 13.67
N SER A 300 -19.40 8.89 13.67
CA SER A 300 -18.86 9.77 14.71
C SER A 300 -19.54 11.14 14.80
N ASP A 301 -20.37 11.53 13.83
CA ASP A 301 -21.10 12.80 13.83
C ASP A 301 -22.49 12.71 14.46
N LEU A 302 -22.94 11.54 14.86
CA LEU A 302 -24.20 11.41 15.58
C LEU A 302 -24.05 11.91 17.03
N ASP A 303 -25.05 12.67 17.50
CA ASP A 303 -25.10 13.26 18.86
C ASP A 303 -24.96 12.26 20.02
N PHE A 304 -25.20 10.97 19.73
CA PHE A 304 -24.98 9.87 20.64
C PHE A 304 -23.54 9.77 21.17
N VAL A 305 -22.59 10.00 20.28
CA VAL A 305 -21.18 9.95 20.59
C VAL A 305 -20.75 11.13 21.50
N LYS A 306 -21.60 12.15 21.69
CA LYS A 306 -21.39 13.30 22.58
C LYS A 306 -21.93 13.12 23.99
N SER A 307 -22.68 12.05 24.24
CA SER A 307 -23.35 11.84 25.54
C SER A 307 -22.70 10.81 26.47
N TYR A 308 -21.52 10.28 26.12
CA TYR A 308 -20.66 9.47 27.00
C TYR A 308 -19.39 10.17 27.39
#